data_98a76fd5c282816e55f780ba29eac636
#
_entry.id   98a76fd5c282816e55f780ba29eac636
#
_cell.length_a   1.000
_cell.length_b   1.000
_cell.length_c   1.000
_cell.angle_alpha   90.00
_cell.angle_beta   90.00
_cell.angle_gamma   90.00
#
_symmetry.space_group_name_H-M   'P 1'
#
loop_
_entity.id
_entity.type
_entity.pdbx_description
1 polymer ?
#
loop_
_entity_poly.entity_id
_entity_poly.type
_entity_poly.pdbx_seq_one_letter_code
_entity_poly.pdbx_strand_id
1 'polypeptide(L)'
;MKLRYSEAFYSVQGEGKFVGVPSVFLRTFGCNFRCMNFGTDEKRDRWEQHKAGKKHNAEVMELINQGVHETTKEFNDLPIIHTGCDTYASIYPEFKHFNKLAGVDAVVEHLLSLTPNGKWVQDNGQDVHLIMTGGEPLLAWQKLYIDLFEHPRMQDLKNVTFETNTTQLLHKDFFNYLNDQDRIQ
;
A
#
# COMPACT_ATOMS: atom_id res chain seq x y z
N MET A 1 -15.23 2.36 -10.39
CA MET A 1 -14.55 3.02 -9.24
C MET A 1 -13.11 3.37 -9.59
N LYS A 2 -12.42 4.20 -8.81
CA LYS A 2 -11.00 4.53 -9.04
C LYS A 2 -10.22 4.31 -7.75
N LEU A 3 -9.05 3.69 -7.86
CA LEU A 3 -8.08 3.50 -6.78
C LEU A 3 -7.16 4.71 -6.68
N ARG A 4 -6.88 5.15 -5.47
CA ARG A 4 -5.80 6.10 -5.19
C ARG A 4 -4.61 5.37 -4.58
N TYR A 5 -3.46 5.49 -5.22
CA TYR A 5 -2.22 4.87 -4.76
C TYR A 5 -1.03 5.81 -4.96
N SER A 6 -0.06 5.73 -4.08
CA SER A 6 1.15 6.56 -4.11
C SER A 6 2.20 5.99 -5.05
N GLU A 7 2.43 4.71 -4.95
CA GLU A 7 3.42 4.03 -5.78
C GLU A 7 3.04 2.57 -6.06
N ALA A 8 3.67 2.00 -7.08
CA ALA A 8 3.76 0.57 -7.28
C ALA A 8 5.17 0.25 -7.79
N PHE A 9 5.76 -0.84 -7.33
CA PHE A 9 7.12 -1.24 -7.68
C PHE A 9 7.30 -2.75 -7.60
N TYR A 10 8.31 -3.26 -8.31
CA TYR A 10 8.71 -4.66 -8.25
C TYR A 10 9.91 -4.80 -7.31
N SER A 11 9.86 -5.77 -6.42
CA SER A 11 10.94 -6.07 -5.47
C SER A 11 10.82 -7.51 -4.98
N VAL A 12 11.58 -7.84 -3.96
CA VAL A 12 11.52 -9.12 -3.24
C VAL A 12 10.83 -8.88 -1.90
N GLN A 13 9.87 -9.74 -1.52
CA GLN A 13 9.25 -9.65 -0.20
C GLN A 13 10.30 -9.88 0.90
N GLY A 14 10.40 -8.94 1.84
CA GLY A 14 11.37 -8.96 2.92
C GLY A 14 10.88 -9.62 4.21
N GLU A 15 9.56 -9.88 4.35
CA GLU A 15 8.96 -10.28 5.63
C GLU A 15 7.95 -11.41 5.49
N GLY A 16 7.69 -12.10 6.61
CA GLY A 16 6.62 -13.08 6.74
C GLY A 16 6.82 -14.38 5.97
N LYS A 17 5.72 -15.06 5.66
CA LYS A 17 5.69 -16.36 5.00
C LYS A 17 6.37 -16.37 3.63
N PHE A 18 6.36 -15.25 2.94
CA PHE A 18 6.78 -15.13 1.54
C PHE A 18 8.13 -14.40 1.37
N VAL A 19 8.96 -14.38 2.42
CA VAL A 19 10.33 -13.84 2.33
C VAL A 19 11.08 -14.47 1.16
N GLY A 20 11.72 -13.61 0.33
CA GLY A 20 12.49 -14.06 -0.83
C GLY A 20 11.67 -14.22 -2.11
N VAL A 21 10.34 -14.05 -2.06
CA VAL A 21 9.48 -14.21 -3.24
C VAL A 21 9.45 -12.89 -4.04
N PRO A 22 9.69 -12.96 -5.38
CA PRO A 22 9.49 -11.81 -6.26
C PRO A 22 8.07 -11.28 -6.20
N SER A 23 7.92 -9.99 -5.97
CA SER A 23 6.63 -9.39 -5.68
C SER A 23 6.46 -8.02 -6.33
N VAL A 24 5.24 -7.72 -6.75
CA VAL A 24 4.81 -6.36 -7.07
C VAL A 24 4.09 -5.79 -5.87
N PHE A 25 4.50 -4.62 -5.42
CA PHE A 25 3.90 -3.89 -4.32
C PHE A 25 2.98 -2.80 -4.87
N LEU A 26 1.79 -2.68 -4.31
CA LEU A 26 0.86 -1.59 -4.59
C LEU A 26 0.54 -0.86 -3.28
N ARG A 27 1.06 0.37 -3.15
CA ARG A 27 0.91 1.20 -1.95
C ARG A 27 -0.28 2.14 -2.10
N THR A 28 -1.38 1.84 -1.42
CA THR A 28 -2.61 2.64 -1.45
C THR A 28 -2.51 3.88 -0.57
N PHE A 29 -3.29 4.91 -0.90
CA PHE A 29 -3.37 6.14 -0.13
C PHE A 29 -4.46 6.09 0.93
N GLY A 30 -4.13 6.57 2.12
CA GLY A 30 -5.01 6.70 3.28
C GLY A 30 -4.68 5.73 4.40
N CYS A 31 -4.70 6.22 5.62
CA CYS A 31 -4.52 5.43 6.82
C CYS A 31 -5.32 6.04 7.97
N ASN A 32 -5.82 5.19 8.85
CA ASN A 32 -6.45 5.60 10.11
C ASN A 32 -5.45 5.76 11.26
N PHE A 33 -4.16 5.43 11.01
CA PHE A 33 -3.07 5.62 11.97
C PHE A 33 -2.19 6.82 11.62
N ARG A 34 -1.49 7.32 12.63
CA ARG A 34 -0.38 8.25 12.55
C ARG A 34 0.73 7.68 13.42
N CYS A 35 1.51 6.77 12.84
CA CYS A 35 2.60 6.09 13.54
C CYS A 35 3.70 7.11 13.83
N MET A 36 3.91 7.47 15.10
CA MET A 36 4.79 8.57 15.48
C MET A 36 6.16 8.12 15.96
N ASN A 37 6.26 6.87 16.42
CA ASN A 37 7.45 6.41 17.16
C ASN A 37 8.19 5.25 16.48
N PHE A 38 7.92 4.96 15.20
CA PHE A 38 8.79 4.05 14.44
C PHE A 38 10.20 4.64 14.38
N GLY A 39 11.22 3.80 14.62
CA GLY A 39 12.61 4.22 14.61
C GLY A 39 13.07 4.99 15.85
N THR A 40 12.28 5.06 16.93
CA THR A 40 12.67 5.68 18.19
C THR A 40 12.83 4.62 19.29
N ASP A 41 13.76 4.88 20.25
CA ASP A 41 13.92 4.07 21.47
C ASP A 41 12.83 4.34 22.52
N GLU A 42 11.92 5.25 22.25
CA GLU A 42 10.84 5.60 23.18
C GLU A 42 9.82 4.46 23.28
N LYS A 43 9.85 3.76 24.40
CA LYS A 43 8.81 2.81 24.80
C LYS A 43 7.53 3.56 25.19
N ARG A 44 6.87 4.18 24.25
CA ARG A 44 5.54 4.73 24.50
C ARG A 44 4.49 3.62 24.41
N ASP A 45 3.56 3.64 25.35
CA ASP A 45 2.40 2.77 25.34
C ASP A 45 1.66 2.91 24.00
N ARG A 46 1.47 1.80 23.30
CA ARG A 46 0.75 1.74 22.01
C ARG A 46 -0.65 2.36 22.13
N TRP A 47 -1.26 2.27 23.29
CA TRP A 47 -2.56 2.86 23.59
C TRP A 47 -2.50 4.40 23.67
N GLU A 48 -1.42 4.96 24.20
CA GLU A 48 -1.17 6.41 24.18
C GLU A 48 -0.96 6.93 22.75
N GLN A 49 -0.35 6.14 21.88
CA GLN A 49 -0.23 6.47 20.46
C GLN A 49 -1.60 6.55 19.77
N HIS A 50 -2.54 5.68 20.11
CA HIS A 50 -3.92 5.73 19.62
C HIS A 50 -4.67 6.98 20.11
N LYS A 51 -4.54 7.33 21.37
CA LYS A 51 -5.07 8.58 21.92
C LYS A 51 -4.38 9.81 21.32
N ALA A 52 -3.12 9.67 20.94
CA ALA A 52 -2.33 10.68 20.27
C ALA A 52 -2.67 10.84 18.77
N GLY A 53 -3.72 10.21 18.23
CA GLY A 53 -4.21 10.43 16.87
C GLY A 53 -4.44 11.89 16.48
N LYS A 54 -4.20 12.82 17.40
CA LYS A 54 -4.14 14.27 17.23
C LYS A 54 -2.71 14.82 17.18
N LYS A 55 -1.68 14.04 17.49
CA LYS A 55 -0.28 14.48 17.41
C LYS A 55 0.31 13.95 16.12
N HIS A 56 0.63 14.85 15.22
CA HIS A 56 1.32 14.55 13.97
C HIS A 56 2.79 14.25 14.26
N ASN A 57 3.42 13.44 13.42
CA ASN A 57 4.86 13.25 13.46
C ASN A 57 5.59 14.59 13.26
N ALA A 58 6.55 14.89 14.15
CA ALA A 58 7.21 16.20 14.16
C ALA A 58 8.02 16.45 12.87
N GLU A 59 8.72 15.43 12.35
CA GLU A 59 9.48 15.56 11.09
C GLU A 59 8.55 15.83 9.91
N VAL A 60 7.43 15.12 9.79
CA VAL A 60 6.47 15.36 8.72
C VAL A 60 5.85 16.75 8.82
N MET A 61 5.53 17.20 10.03
CA MET A 61 5.00 18.56 10.22
C MET A 61 6.03 19.63 9.85
N GLU A 62 7.31 19.37 10.10
CA GLU A 62 8.38 20.27 9.68
C GLU A 62 8.47 20.33 8.14
N LEU A 63 8.42 19.19 7.44
CA LEU A 63 8.38 19.16 5.97
C LEU A 63 7.19 19.95 5.41
N ILE A 64 6.00 19.81 6.02
CA ILE A 64 4.81 20.55 5.63
C ILE A 64 5.01 22.05 5.85
N ASN A 65 5.52 22.45 7.01
CA ASN A 65 5.77 23.86 7.35
C ASN A 65 6.84 24.51 6.44
N GLN A 66 7.81 23.72 5.97
CA GLN A 66 8.82 24.15 5.00
C GLN A 66 8.30 24.19 3.56
N GLY A 67 7.06 23.77 3.31
CA GLY A 67 6.46 23.75 1.97
C GLY A 67 7.04 22.68 1.05
N VAL A 68 7.62 21.60 1.60
CA VAL A 68 8.22 20.51 0.81
C VAL A 68 7.18 19.88 -0.13
N HIS A 69 5.95 19.72 0.33
CA HIS A 69 4.84 19.19 -0.46
C HIS A 69 4.46 20.08 -1.65
N GLU A 70 4.78 21.37 -1.62
CA GLU A 70 4.50 22.32 -2.70
C GLU A 70 5.67 22.46 -3.69
N THR A 71 6.90 22.29 -3.20
CA THR A 71 8.13 22.52 -3.96
C THR A 71 8.68 21.26 -4.61
N THR A 72 8.45 20.08 -4.04
CA THR A 72 8.84 18.78 -4.60
C THR A 72 7.92 18.43 -5.77
N LYS A 73 8.50 17.95 -6.89
CA LYS A 73 7.74 17.62 -8.10
C LYS A 73 7.41 16.14 -8.20
N GLU A 74 8.34 15.28 -7.85
CA GLU A 74 8.22 13.84 -8.00
C GLU A 74 8.15 13.16 -6.64
N PHE A 75 7.37 12.07 -6.56
CA PHE A 75 7.22 11.29 -5.32
C PHE A 75 8.57 10.78 -4.79
N ASN A 76 9.45 10.34 -5.68
CA ASN A 76 10.74 9.77 -5.31
C ASN A 76 11.76 10.82 -4.82
N ASP A 77 11.47 12.11 -5.01
CA ASP A 77 12.32 13.22 -4.52
C ASP A 77 11.90 13.68 -3.11
N LEU A 78 10.85 13.07 -2.55
CA LEU A 78 10.41 13.39 -1.20
C LEU A 78 11.46 12.97 -0.16
N PRO A 79 11.74 13.81 0.85
CA PRO A 79 12.71 13.49 1.88
C PRO A 79 12.38 12.22 2.66
N ILE A 80 13.41 11.48 3.01
CA ILE A 80 13.29 10.35 3.94
C ILE A 80 13.19 10.91 5.35
N ILE A 81 12.21 10.43 6.12
CA ILE A 81 12.09 10.73 7.56
C ILE A 81 12.70 9.59 8.38
N HIS A 82 13.22 9.93 9.54
CA HIS A 82 13.92 8.97 10.41
C HIS A 82 13.03 8.41 11.52
N THR A 83 11.95 9.12 11.83
CA THR A 83 11.00 8.72 12.88
C THR A 83 9.58 8.71 12.36
N GLY A 84 8.75 7.82 12.90
CA GLY A 84 7.35 7.71 12.52
C GLY A 84 7.13 6.84 11.28
N CYS A 85 6.09 7.15 10.53
CA CYS A 85 5.71 6.35 9.36
C CYS A 85 6.54 6.77 8.14
N ASP A 86 7.37 5.88 7.63
CA ASP A 86 8.19 6.06 6.44
C ASP A 86 7.37 6.31 5.15
N THR A 87 6.09 5.96 5.18
CA THR A 87 5.15 6.15 4.06
C THR A 87 4.24 7.37 4.26
N TYR A 88 4.72 8.41 4.89
CA TYR A 88 3.94 9.61 5.24
C TYR A 88 3.21 10.24 4.04
N ALA A 89 3.81 10.19 2.86
CA ALA A 89 3.20 10.71 1.64
C ALA A 89 1.95 9.94 1.18
N SER A 90 1.78 8.70 1.67
CA SER A 90 0.56 7.90 1.46
C SER A 90 -0.52 8.16 2.51
N ILE A 91 -0.24 8.99 3.52
CA ILE A 91 -1.10 9.16 4.70
C ILE A 91 -1.57 10.60 4.86
N TYR A 92 -0.68 11.58 4.69
CA TYR A 92 -0.96 12.98 4.95
C TYR A 92 -1.64 13.63 3.75
N PRO A 93 -2.77 14.35 3.95
CA PRO A 93 -3.54 14.96 2.87
C PRO A 93 -2.75 15.97 2.03
N GLU A 94 -1.77 16.63 2.63
CA GLU A 94 -0.90 17.62 1.99
C GLU A 94 -0.12 17.01 0.81
N PHE A 95 0.23 15.72 0.93
CA PHE A 95 0.95 14.96 -0.11
C PHE A 95 0.02 14.23 -1.08
N LYS A 96 -1.30 14.44 -0.99
CA LYS A 96 -2.28 13.70 -1.78
C LYS A 96 -2.09 13.87 -3.30
N HIS A 97 -1.55 14.99 -3.75
CA HIS A 97 -1.34 15.27 -5.17
C HIS A 97 -0.25 14.39 -5.82
N PHE A 98 0.69 13.84 -5.03
CA PHE A 98 1.64 12.84 -5.52
C PHE A 98 1.00 11.49 -5.85
N ASN A 99 -0.23 11.27 -5.39
CA ASN A 99 -0.89 9.99 -5.53
C ASN A 99 -1.69 9.90 -6.84
N LYS A 100 -1.51 8.83 -7.57
CA LYS A 100 -2.27 8.53 -8.80
C LYS A 100 -3.71 8.15 -8.45
N LEU A 101 -4.65 8.56 -9.29
CA LEU A 101 -6.06 8.15 -9.22
C LEU A 101 -6.42 7.44 -10.52
N ALA A 102 -6.49 6.11 -10.50
CA ALA A 102 -6.65 5.29 -11.70
C ALA A 102 -7.85 4.33 -11.62
N GLY A 103 -8.46 4.04 -12.75
CA GLY A 103 -9.42 2.94 -12.90
C GLY A 103 -8.73 1.58 -12.86
N VAL A 104 -9.52 0.51 -12.73
CA VAL A 104 -9.01 -0.87 -12.61
C VAL A 104 -8.08 -1.22 -13.77
N ASP A 105 -8.49 -0.98 -15.02
CA ASP A 105 -7.68 -1.31 -16.21
C ASP A 105 -6.29 -0.66 -16.15
N ALA A 106 -6.22 0.63 -15.81
CA ALA A 106 -4.96 1.36 -15.72
C ALA A 106 -4.08 0.88 -14.55
N VAL A 107 -4.69 0.45 -13.44
CA VAL A 107 -3.96 -0.18 -12.31
C VAL A 107 -3.38 -1.51 -12.75
N VAL A 108 -4.18 -2.38 -13.40
CA VAL A 108 -3.72 -3.68 -13.90
C VAL A 108 -2.58 -3.53 -14.90
N GLU A 109 -2.72 -2.63 -15.87
CA GLU A 109 -1.64 -2.34 -16.83
C GLU A 109 -0.35 -1.91 -16.12
N HIS A 110 -0.45 -1.02 -15.15
CA HIS A 110 0.71 -0.57 -14.39
C HIS A 110 1.35 -1.73 -13.59
N LEU A 111 0.55 -2.54 -12.88
CA LEU A 111 1.07 -3.68 -12.13
C LEU A 111 1.80 -4.68 -13.02
N LEU A 112 1.20 -5.04 -14.15
CA LEU A 112 1.81 -5.98 -15.11
C LEU A 112 3.06 -5.42 -15.77
N SER A 113 3.11 -4.11 -16.03
CA SER A 113 4.31 -3.47 -16.59
C SER A 113 5.53 -3.56 -15.67
N LEU A 114 5.31 -3.78 -14.37
CA LEU A 114 6.36 -3.95 -13.38
C LEU A 114 6.87 -5.40 -13.27
N THR A 115 6.10 -6.39 -13.74
CA THR A 115 6.57 -7.77 -13.75
C THR A 115 7.61 -7.99 -14.86
N PRO A 116 8.57 -8.93 -14.70
CA PRO A 116 9.67 -9.09 -15.65
C PRO A 116 9.25 -9.36 -17.12
N ASN A 117 8.12 -10.01 -17.33
CA ASN A 117 7.63 -10.34 -18.67
C ASN A 117 6.17 -9.92 -18.94
N GLY A 118 5.60 -9.01 -18.11
CA GLY A 118 4.22 -8.58 -18.23
C GLY A 118 3.19 -9.61 -17.78
N LYS A 119 3.59 -10.62 -16.99
CA LYS A 119 2.75 -11.72 -16.52
C LYS A 119 2.93 -12.00 -15.04
N TRP A 120 1.92 -12.58 -14.40
CA TRP A 120 2.00 -13.05 -12.99
C TRP A 120 2.75 -14.36 -12.83
N VAL A 121 2.76 -15.21 -13.87
CA VAL A 121 3.57 -16.43 -13.93
C VAL A 121 4.68 -16.21 -14.94
N GLN A 122 5.92 -16.33 -14.50
CA GLN A 122 7.11 -16.17 -15.34
C GLN A 122 7.28 -17.36 -16.28
N ASP A 123 8.05 -17.20 -17.35
CA ASP A 123 8.28 -18.27 -18.33
C ASP A 123 8.98 -19.51 -17.74
N ASN A 124 9.67 -19.35 -16.63
CA ASN A 124 10.25 -20.46 -15.85
C ASN A 124 9.27 -21.09 -14.84
N GLY A 125 8.01 -20.70 -14.85
CA GLY A 125 6.96 -21.17 -13.93
C GLY A 125 6.95 -20.52 -12.55
N GLN A 126 7.82 -19.54 -12.28
CA GLN A 126 7.84 -18.83 -11.02
C GLN A 126 6.66 -17.82 -10.94
N ASP A 127 5.92 -17.85 -9.84
CA ASP A 127 4.85 -16.91 -9.57
C ASP A 127 5.42 -15.57 -9.09
N VAL A 128 4.81 -14.46 -9.53
CA VAL A 128 5.00 -13.12 -8.98
C VAL A 128 3.85 -12.85 -8.01
N HIS A 129 4.18 -12.46 -6.81
CA HIS A 129 3.23 -12.19 -5.74
C HIS A 129 2.74 -10.74 -5.81
N LEU A 130 1.49 -10.47 -5.47
CA LEU A 130 0.98 -9.11 -5.28
C LEU A 130 0.89 -8.77 -3.80
N ILE A 131 1.56 -7.69 -3.40
CA ILE A 131 1.52 -7.16 -2.04
C ILE A 131 0.68 -5.88 -2.04
N MET A 132 -0.46 -5.94 -1.39
CA MET A 132 -1.33 -4.79 -1.15
C MET A 132 -0.89 -4.12 0.15
N THR A 133 -0.26 -2.96 0.04
CA THR A 133 0.30 -2.22 1.17
C THR A 133 -0.15 -0.75 1.12
N GLY A 134 0.49 0.11 1.86
CA GLY A 134 0.21 1.53 1.78
C GLY A 134 0.16 2.21 3.13
N GLY A 135 -0.79 3.12 3.31
CA GLY A 135 -1.24 3.54 4.61
C GLY A 135 -1.96 2.37 5.29
N GLU A 136 -3.25 2.21 5.02
CA GLU A 136 -4.02 1.03 5.41
C GLU A 136 -4.80 0.55 4.17
N PRO A 137 -4.38 -0.58 3.56
CA PRO A 137 -4.98 -1.03 2.29
C PRO A 137 -6.45 -1.43 2.44
N LEU A 138 -6.88 -1.86 3.63
CA LEU A 138 -8.26 -2.29 3.85
C LEU A 138 -9.20 -1.14 4.26
N LEU A 139 -8.71 0.10 4.37
CA LEU A 139 -9.51 1.24 4.85
C LEU A 139 -10.67 1.61 3.91
N ALA A 140 -10.46 1.62 2.57
CA ALA A 140 -11.43 2.20 1.65
C ALA A 140 -11.65 1.43 0.35
N TRP A 141 -10.82 0.46 -0.01
CA TRP A 141 -10.71 -0.05 -1.37
C TRP A 141 -11.26 -1.47 -1.57
N GLN A 142 -11.77 -2.10 -0.54
CA GLN A 142 -12.14 -3.53 -0.51
C GLN A 142 -13.07 -3.95 -1.67
N LYS A 143 -14.08 -3.12 -2.01
CA LYS A 143 -14.98 -3.43 -3.14
C LYS A 143 -14.27 -3.35 -4.50
N LEU A 144 -13.35 -2.43 -4.63
CA LEU A 144 -12.59 -2.26 -5.87
C LEU A 144 -11.58 -3.40 -6.05
N TYR A 145 -11.10 -4.01 -4.99
CA TYR A 145 -10.21 -5.17 -5.06
C TYR A 145 -10.88 -6.38 -5.72
N ILE A 146 -12.20 -6.55 -5.55
CA ILE A 146 -12.94 -7.59 -6.27
C ILE A 146 -12.83 -7.34 -7.77
N ASP A 147 -13.14 -6.12 -8.23
CA ASP A 147 -13.04 -5.75 -9.65
C ASP A 147 -11.60 -5.92 -10.18
N LEU A 148 -10.60 -5.59 -9.34
CA LEU A 148 -9.18 -5.73 -9.68
C LEU A 148 -8.80 -7.20 -9.87
N PHE A 149 -9.16 -8.07 -8.93
CA PHE A 149 -8.78 -9.48 -8.98
C PHE A 149 -9.56 -10.26 -10.04
N GLU A 150 -10.79 -9.84 -10.35
CA GLU A 150 -11.61 -10.43 -11.43
C GLU A 150 -11.25 -9.92 -12.82
N HIS A 151 -10.36 -8.94 -12.94
CA HIS A 151 -9.92 -8.48 -14.23
C HIS A 151 -9.27 -9.62 -15.05
N PRO A 152 -9.57 -9.77 -16.37
CA PRO A 152 -9.09 -10.89 -17.19
C PRO A 152 -7.58 -11.10 -17.15
N ARG A 153 -6.79 -10.04 -17.08
CA ARG A 153 -5.32 -10.10 -17.02
C ARG A 153 -4.77 -10.38 -15.60
N MET A 154 -5.63 -10.53 -14.61
CA MET A 154 -5.25 -10.93 -13.25
C MET A 154 -5.54 -12.42 -12.97
N GLN A 155 -6.03 -13.17 -13.96
CA GLN A 155 -6.46 -14.57 -13.76
C GLN A 155 -5.32 -15.52 -13.41
N ASP A 156 -4.09 -15.20 -13.81
CA ASP A 156 -2.89 -15.98 -13.46
C ASP A 156 -2.27 -15.57 -12.10
N LEU A 157 -2.78 -14.53 -11.45
CA LEU A 157 -2.36 -14.14 -10.11
C LEU A 157 -2.83 -15.19 -9.10
N LYS A 158 -1.89 -15.76 -8.32
CA LYS A 158 -2.18 -16.83 -7.35
C LYS A 158 -2.02 -16.39 -5.90
N ASN A 159 -1.20 -15.40 -5.63
CA ASN A 159 -0.88 -15.02 -4.26
C ASN A 159 -1.04 -13.52 -4.07
N VAL A 160 -1.81 -13.15 -3.05
CA VAL A 160 -2.00 -11.76 -2.60
C VAL A 160 -1.78 -11.68 -1.10
N THR A 161 -0.96 -10.75 -0.67
CA THR A 161 -0.78 -10.41 0.75
C THR A 161 -1.27 -8.99 1.02
N PHE A 162 -1.99 -8.82 2.12
CA PHE A 162 -2.34 -7.51 2.64
C PHE A 162 -1.46 -7.19 3.85
N GLU A 163 -0.61 -6.17 3.72
CA GLU A 163 0.13 -5.58 4.83
C GLU A 163 -0.77 -4.56 5.52
N THR A 164 -1.45 -4.98 6.57
CA THR A 164 -2.52 -4.23 7.22
C THR A 164 -2.26 -4.03 8.71
N ASN A 165 -2.72 -2.91 9.27
CA ASN A 165 -2.71 -2.67 10.71
C ASN A 165 -3.83 -3.41 11.47
N THR A 166 -4.60 -4.24 10.76
CA THR A 166 -5.65 -5.13 11.29
C THR A 166 -6.82 -4.45 12.00
N THR A 167 -7.02 -3.15 11.79
CA THR A 167 -8.11 -2.40 12.44
C THR A 167 -9.38 -2.33 11.61
N GLN A 168 -9.32 -2.76 10.35
CA GLN A 168 -10.46 -2.70 9.43
C GLN A 168 -11.19 -4.03 9.39
N LEU A 169 -12.49 -3.98 9.59
CA LEU A 169 -13.36 -5.13 9.32
C LEU A 169 -13.49 -5.31 7.80
N LEU A 170 -13.46 -6.56 7.36
CA LEU A 170 -13.72 -6.87 5.96
C LEU A 170 -15.19 -6.56 5.62
N HIS A 171 -15.39 -5.85 4.52
CA HIS A 171 -16.72 -5.65 3.96
C HIS A 171 -17.31 -7.01 3.57
N LYS A 172 -18.60 -7.23 3.83
CA LYS A 172 -19.25 -8.52 3.61
C LYS A 172 -19.01 -9.10 2.21
N ASP A 173 -19.13 -8.28 1.18
CA ASP A 173 -18.94 -8.72 -0.21
C ASP A 173 -17.49 -9.15 -0.45
N PHE A 174 -16.51 -8.43 0.09
CA PHE A 174 -15.10 -8.76 -0.04
C PHE A 174 -14.72 -10.01 0.76
N PHE A 175 -15.25 -10.14 1.96
CA PHE A 175 -15.08 -11.33 2.79
C PHE A 175 -15.65 -12.59 2.08
N ASN A 176 -16.87 -12.51 1.55
CA ASN A 176 -17.47 -13.62 0.80
C ASN A 176 -16.62 -13.95 -0.44
N TYR A 177 -16.20 -12.93 -1.20
CA TYR A 177 -15.34 -13.11 -2.35
C TYR A 177 -14.06 -13.88 -2.01
N LEU A 178 -13.36 -13.50 -0.93
CA LEU A 178 -12.13 -14.18 -0.51
C LEU A 178 -12.35 -15.64 -0.07
N ASN A 179 -13.53 -15.95 0.48
CA ASN A 179 -13.86 -17.31 0.89
C ASN A 179 -14.37 -18.20 -0.25
N ASP A 180 -15.04 -17.62 -1.24
CA ASP A 180 -15.72 -18.36 -2.30
C ASP A 180 -14.82 -18.61 -3.52
N GLN A 181 -13.67 -17.93 -3.61
CA GLN A 181 -12.72 -18.14 -4.69
C GLN A 181 -11.56 -19.07 -4.25
N ASP A 182 -11.16 -19.99 -5.15
CA ASP A 182 -10.09 -20.97 -4.90
C ASP A 182 -8.74 -20.56 -5.52
N ARG A 183 -8.72 -19.50 -6.32
CA ARG A 183 -7.57 -19.14 -7.16
C ARG A 183 -6.50 -18.36 -6.41
N ILE A 184 -6.91 -17.44 -5.55
CA ILE A 184 -6.00 -16.54 -4.82
C ILE A 184 -5.84 -17.04 -3.37
N GLN A 185 -4.61 -17.21 -2.94
CA GLN A 185 -4.26 -17.58 -1.57
C GLN A 185 -3.65 -16.40 -0.83
#